data_7fe55ef84bbc18f807ee45a61576aee4
#
_entry.id   7fe55ef84bbc18f807ee45a61576aee4
#
_cell.length_a   1.000
_cell.length_b   1.000
_cell.length_c   1.000
_cell.angle_alpha   90.00
_cell.angle_beta   90.00
_cell.angle_gamma   90.00
#
_symmetry.space_group_name_H-M   'P 1'
#
loop_
_entity.id
_entity.type
_entity.pdbx_description
1 polymer ?
#
loop_
_entity_poly.entity_id
_entity_poly.type
_entity_poly.pdbx_seq_one_letter_code
_entity_poly.pdbx_strand_id
1 'polypeptide(L)'
;PLFNDTTHIIYACMFSMGRWNAEWWGERMENSVTFHNMPRGVVILPMIYKEHQLIPIGYPIVNGYNHQLYLVPDLLHTMTVEIEEQDRYLRFRPDKKYELFYWDNAWISLGTQVATMDADCLQFNQVPQNVLMLLVPEYSERKERPFIIMPDGTRYWW
;
A
#
# COMPACT_ATOMS: atom_id res chain seq x y z
N PRO A 1 0.91 14.70 17.68
CA PRO A 1 0.55 13.30 17.86
C PRO A 1 -0.73 13.00 17.10
N LEU A 2 -0.75 11.91 16.36
CA LEU A 2 -1.75 11.46 15.42
C LEU A 2 -3.16 11.24 16.01
N PHE A 3 -3.31 11.24 17.33
CA PHE A 3 -4.53 10.83 17.99
C PHE A 3 -5.08 11.87 18.98
N ASN A 4 -4.73 13.12 18.82
CA ASN A 4 -5.26 14.21 19.67
C ASN A 4 -6.71 14.57 19.37
N ASP A 5 -7.25 14.09 18.26
CA ASP A 5 -8.68 14.29 17.98
C ASP A 5 -9.51 13.33 18.84
N THR A 6 -10.15 13.86 19.86
CA THR A 6 -11.04 13.11 20.76
C THR A 6 -12.47 13.05 20.27
N THR A 7 -12.81 13.71 19.16
CA THR A 7 -14.19 13.86 18.69
C THR A 7 -14.61 12.86 17.64
N HIS A 8 -13.65 12.31 16.89
CA HIS A 8 -13.91 11.36 15.81
C HIS A 8 -13.51 9.93 16.18
N ILE A 9 -14.25 8.98 15.64
CA ILE A 9 -13.85 7.57 15.68
C ILE A 9 -12.70 7.37 14.69
N ILE A 10 -11.64 6.69 15.12
CA ILE A 10 -10.52 6.32 14.27
C ILE A 10 -10.79 4.94 13.71
N TYR A 11 -10.75 4.84 12.40
CA TYR A 11 -10.91 3.58 11.68
C TYR A 11 -9.56 3.09 11.16
N ALA A 12 -9.33 1.80 11.24
CA ALA A 12 -8.30 1.13 10.48
C ALA A 12 -8.88 0.74 9.12
N CYS A 13 -8.43 1.40 8.07
CA CYS A 13 -8.91 1.17 6.73
C CYS A 13 -7.95 0.25 5.96
N MET A 14 -8.49 -0.77 5.34
CA MET A 14 -7.77 -1.67 4.44
C MET A 14 -8.00 -1.25 3.00
N PHE A 15 -6.95 -1.26 2.18
CA PHE A 15 -7.07 -1.00 0.76
C PHE A 15 -7.53 -2.27 0.04
N SER A 16 -8.71 -2.22 -0.56
CA SER A 16 -9.31 -3.34 -1.27
C SER A 16 -10.22 -2.85 -2.38
N MET A 17 -10.20 -3.52 -3.52
CA MET A 17 -11.02 -3.18 -4.69
C MET A 17 -10.85 -1.73 -5.17
N GLY A 18 -9.62 -1.23 -5.14
CA GLY A 18 -9.27 0.11 -5.61
C GLY A 18 -9.60 1.26 -4.65
N ARG A 19 -9.97 0.96 -3.41
CA ARG A 19 -10.31 1.97 -2.41
C ARG A 19 -9.96 1.54 -0.99
N TRP A 20 -9.85 2.52 -0.10
CA TRP A 20 -9.74 2.28 1.34
C TRP A 20 -11.13 2.03 1.93
N ASN A 21 -11.27 0.92 2.67
CA ASN A 21 -12.50 0.53 3.33
C ASN A 21 -12.29 0.49 4.84
N ALA A 22 -13.20 1.09 5.60
CA ALA A 22 -13.18 1.06 7.05
C ALA A 22 -13.61 -0.34 7.53
N GLU A 23 -12.65 -1.13 7.99
CA GLU A 23 -12.87 -2.50 8.44
C GLU A 23 -12.92 -2.62 9.96
N TRP A 24 -12.16 -1.81 10.68
CA TRP A 24 -12.08 -1.83 12.12
C TRP A 24 -12.24 -0.42 12.69
N TRP A 25 -12.94 -0.29 13.80
CA TRP A 25 -12.92 0.93 14.59
C TRP A 25 -11.97 0.79 15.78
N GLY A 26 -11.33 1.89 16.16
CA GLY A 26 -10.38 1.93 17.26
C GLY A 26 -11.04 2.19 18.60
N GLU A 27 -10.70 1.40 19.59
CA GLU A 27 -10.98 1.68 20.99
C GLU A 27 -9.94 2.66 21.54
N ARG A 28 -10.40 3.79 22.05
CA ARG A 28 -9.52 4.80 22.61
C ARG A 28 -9.05 4.41 24.00
N MET A 29 -7.75 4.53 24.20
CA MET A 29 -7.08 4.56 25.48
C MET A 29 -6.50 5.96 25.71
N GLU A 30 -5.94 6.23 26.88
CA GLU A 30 -5.46 7.56 27.24
C GLU A 30 -4.51 8.19 26.20
N ASN A 31 -3.56 7.42 25.67
CA ASN A 31 -2.55 7.88 24.70
C ASN A 31 -2.44 6.99 23.45
N SER A 32 -3.41 6.14 23.22
CA SER A 32 -3.37 5.18 22.10
C SER A 32 -4.76 4.84 21.58
N VAL A 33 -4.77 4.18 20.45
CA VAL A 33 -5.97 3.56 19.88
C VAL A 33 -5.67 2.10 19.60
N THR A 34 -6.54 1.22 20.06
CA THR A 34 -6.40 -0.23 19.88
C THR A 34 -7.43 -0.73 18.88
N PHE A 35 -6.97 -1.50 17.92
CA PHE A 35 -7.81 -2.24 16.99
C PHE A 35 -7.79 -3.72 17.35
N HIS A 36 -8.96 -4.32 17.53
CA HIS A 36 -9.09 -5.71 17.96
C HIS A 36 -9.29 -6.67 16.78
N ASN A 37 -8.84 -7.90 16.95
CA ASN A 37 -9.07 -9.00 16.01
C ASN A 37 -8.56 -8.75 14.59
N MET A 38 -7.50 -7.96 14.48
CA MET A 38 -6.87 -7.65 13.21
C MET A 38 -5.94 -8.78 12.78
N PRO A 39 -6.09 -9.31 11.54
CA PRO A 39 -5.16 -10.32 11.04
C PRO A 39 -3.73 -9.81 10.97
N ARG A 40 -2.78 -10.70 11.21
CA ARG A 40 -1.36 -10.35 11.06
C ARG A 40 -1.01 -10.11 9.60
N GLY A 41 -0.14 -9.14 9.34
CA GLY A 41 0.32 -8.81 7.98
C GLY A 41 -0.64 -7.93 7.18
N VAL A 42 -1.76 -7.50 7.77
CA VAL A 42 -2.67 -6.58 7.11
C VAL A 42 -2.09 -5.18 7.08
N VAL A 43 -2.13 -4.56 5.92
CA VAL A 43 -1.77 -3.15 5.73
C VAL A 43 -3.00 -2.30 5.97
N ILE A 44 -2.89 -1.38 6.90
CA ILE A 44 -3.97 -0.46 7.24
C ILE A 44 -3.51 0.99 7.17
N LEU A 45 -4.46 1.88 6.92
CA LEU A 45 -4.29 3.31 7.04
C LEU A 45 -5.28 3.84 8.09
N PRO A 46 -4.80 4.53 9.15
CA PRO A 46 -5.70 5.17 10.10
C PRO A 46 -6.44 6.35 9.46
N MET A 47 -7.74 6.35 9.54
CA MET A 47 -8.61 7.39 8.96
C MET A 47 -9.72 7.81 9.92
N ILE A 48 -10.25 9.01 9.70
CA ILE A 48 -11.48 9.49 10.33
C ILE A 48 -12.50 9.86 9.25
N TYR A 49 -13.78 9.80 9.60
CA TYR A 49 -14.83 10.39 8.78
C TYR A 49 -14.96 11.88 9.12
N LYS A 50 -14.81 12.71 8.11
CA LYS A 50 -15.08 14.14 8.20
C LYS A 50 -15.87 14.57 6.97
N GLU A 51 -17.00 15.24 7.18
CA GLU A 51 -17.87 15.70 6.09
C GLU A 51 -18.23 14.58 5.08
N HIS A 52 -18.53 13.38 5.59
CA HIS A 52 -18.87 12.18 4.81
C HIS A 52 -17.71 11.59 3.98
N GLN A 53 -16.47 12.02 4.22
CA GLN A 53 -15.28 11.49 3.56
C GLN A 53 -14.33 10.86 4.56
N LEU A 54 -13.66 9.80 4.14
CA LEU A 54 -12.54 9.19 4.87
C LEU A 54 -11.28 10.03 4.64
N ILE A 55 -10.70 10.52 5.72
CA ILE A 55 -9.50 11.37 5.69
C ILE A 55 -8.38 10.66 6.43
N PRO A 56 -7.22 10.43 5.79
CA PRO A 56 -6.04 9.89 6.46
C PRO A 56 -5.57 10.79 7.59
N ILE A 57 -5.26 10.20 8.74
CA ILE A 57 -4.70 10.92 9.91
C ILE A 57 -3.32 10.43 10.30
N GLY A 58 -2.75 9.52 9.54
CA GLY A 58 -1.45 8.92 9.82
C GLY A 58 -0.84 8.26 8.61
N TYR A 59 0.22 7.53 8.88
CA TYR A 59 0.91 6.74 7.86
C TYR A 59 0.40 5.31 7.85
N PRO A 60 0.57 4.57 6.74
CA PRO A 60 0.25 3.16 6.67
C PRO A 60 0.99 2.37 7.75
N ILE A 61 0.28 1.41 8.34
CA ILE A 61 0.79 0.53 9.38
C ILE A 61 0.56 -0.91 8.93
N VAL A 62 1.52 -1.78 9.20
CA VAL A 62 1.36 -3.21 8.97
C VAL A 62 1.30 -3.94 10.30
N ASN A 63 0.24 -4.68 10.53
CA ASN A 63 0.10 -5.46 11.75
C ASN A 63 1.18 -6.54 11.85
N GLY A 64 2.02 -6.45 12.88
CA GLY A 64 3.16 -7.32 13.10
C GLY A 64 4.47 -6.85 12.45
N TYR A 65 4.49 -5.66 11.86
CA TYR A 65 5.68 -5.00 11.33
C TYR A 65 6.03 -3.79 12.20
N ASN A 66 7.22 -3.77 12.75
CA ASN A 66 7.59 -2.78 13.78
C ASN A 66 8.15 -1.46 13.22
N HIS A 67 8.20 -1.31 11.91
CA HIS A 67 8.68 -0.08 11.27
C HIS A 67 7.53 0.79 10.83
N GLN A 68 7.67 2.09 11.05
CA GLN A 68 6.71 3.06 10.56
C GLN A 68 7.01 3.40 9.11
N LEU A 69 5.98 3.36 8.26
CA LEU A 69 6.06 3.73 6.85
C LEU A 69 5.83 5.23 6.70
N TYR A 70 6.85 5.98 6.38
CA TYR A 70 6.78 7.41 6.12
C TYR A 70 7.70 7.80 4.97
N LEU A 71 7.32 8.82 4.26
CA LEU A 71 8.09 9.34 3.13
C LEU A 71 9.43 9.93 3.62
N VAL A 72 10.51 9.51 2.99
CA VAL A 72 11.84 10.10 3.11
C VAL A 72 12.22 10.70 1.76
N PRO A 73 11.90 11.98 1.49
CA PRO A 73 11.95 12.54 0.14
C PRO A 73 13.35 12.60 -0.47
N ASP A 74 14.39 12.71 0.35
CA ASP A 74 15.78 12.83 -0.11
C ASP A 74 16.48 11.49 -0.33
N LEU A 75 15.82 10.38 -0.01
CA LEU A 75 16.36 9.04 -0.18
C LEU A 75 15.66 8.33 -1.32
N LEU A 76 16.20 8.47 -2.52
CA LEU A 76 15.71 7.80 -3.72
C LEU A 76 16.62 6.63 -4.08
N HIS A 77 16.03 5.54 -4.55
CA HIS A 77 16.78 4.36 -5.02
C HIS A 77 16.15 3.76 -6.27
N THR A 78 16.87 2.88 -6.90
CA THR A 78 16.33 2.04 -7.97
C THR A 78 15.73 0.80 -7.34
N MET A 79 14.47 0.53 -7.66
CA MET A 79 13.77 -0.66 -7.21
C MET A 79 13.56 -1.63 -8.35
N THR A 80 13.92 -2.89 -8.12
CA THR A 80 13.63 -4.00 -9.03
C THR A 80 12.52 -4.85 -8.43
N VAL A 81 11.43 -5.01 -9.17
CA VAL A 81 10.35 -5.93 -8.81
C VAL A 81 10.55 -7.21 -9.61
N GLU A 82 10.97 -8.26 -8.93
CA GLU A 82 11.09 -9.58 -9.53
C GLU A 82 9.70 -10.19 -9.74
N ILE A 83 9.51 -10.81 -10.89
CA ILE A 83 8.28 -11.50 -11.22
C ILE A 83 8.50 -12.98 -10.94
N GLU A 84 7.87 -13.45 -9.88
CA GLU A 84 7.95 -14.84 -9.48
C GLU A 84 7.13 -15.73 -10.42
N GLU A 85 7.44 -17.01 -10.43
CA GLU A 85 6.71 -18.00 -11.22
C GLU A 85 5.22 -18.04 -10.86
N GLN A 86 4.88 -17.82 -9.60
CA GLN A 86 3.51 -17.70 -9.14
C GLN A 86 2.78 -16.50 -9.76
N ASP A 87 3.46 -15.38 -9.93
CA ASP A 87 2.90 -14.20 -10.57
C ASP A 87 2.58 -14.48 -12.03
N ARG A 88 3.45 -15.22 -12.72
CA ARG A 88 3.25 -15.64 -14.11
C ARG A 88 2.05 -16.57 -14.27
N TYR A 89 1.93 -17.53 -13.38
CA TYR A 89 0.79 -18.44 -13.38
C TYR A 89 -0.52 -17.70 -13.10
N LEU A 90 -0.47 -16.73 -12.21
CA LEU A 90 -1.63 -15.98 -11.79
C LEU A 90 -1.95 -14.80 -12.71
N ARG A 91 -1.09 -14.41 -13.69
CA ARG A 91 -1.50 -13.37 -14.67
C ARG A 91 -0.42 -12.43 -15.17
N PHE A 92 0.82 -12.76 -14.92
CA PHE A 92 1.87 -12.05 -15.62
C PHE A 92 1.75 -12.30 -17.12
N ARG A 93 1.59 -11.23 -17.88
CA ARG A 93 1.63 -11.30 -19.34
C ARG A 93 2.80 -10.50 -19.84
N PRO A 94 3.66 -11.09 -20.72
CA PRO A 94 4.62 -10.31 -21.49
C PRO A 94 3.88 -9.18 -22.23
N ASP A 95 4.57 -8.09 -22.46
CA ASP A 95 4.06 -6.88 -23.12
C ASP A 95 3.01 -6.08 -22.34
N LYS A 96 2.75 -6.45 -21.11
CA LYS A 96 1.87 -5.69 -20.25
C LYS A 96 2.60 -4.58 -19.56
N LYS A 97 1.95 -3.44 -19.43
CA LYS A 97 2.43 -2.32 -18.65
C LYS A 97 2.01 -2.47 -17.20
N TYR A 98 2.90 -2.07 -16.31
CA TYR A 98 2.68 -2.00 -14.88
C TYR A 98 3.01 -0.60 -14.40
N GLU A 99 2.12 0.01 -13.65
CA GLU A 99 2.32 1.32 -13.05
C GLU A 99 2.61 1.16 -11.56
N LEU A 100 3.66 1.81 -11.09
CA LEU A 100 4.04 1.83 -9.68
C LEU A 100 3.56 3.13 -9.04
N PHE A 101 2.91 3.01 -7.90
CA PHE A 101 2.50 4.13 -7.06
C PHE A 101 3.17 4.02 -5.70
N TYR A 102 3.38 5.15 -5.06
CA TYR A 102 3.71 5.20 -3.64
C TYR A 102 2.69 6.04 -2.88
N TRP A 103 2.58 5.81 -1.58
CA TRP A 103 1.65 6.52 -0.73
C TRP A 103 2.29 7.73 -0.06
N ASP A 104 1.73 8.92 -0.34
CA ASP A 104 2.00 10.19 0.35
C ASP A 104 0.68 10.96 0.51
N ASN A 105 -0.16 10.56 1.47
CA ASN A 105 -1.55 11.00 1.65
C ASN A 105 -2.48 10.79 0.44
N ALA A 106 -1.94 10.31 -0.64
CA ALA A 106 -2.60 9.87 -1.87
C ALA A 106 -1.66 8.92 -2.61
N TRP A 107 -2.17 8.16 -3.57
CA TRP A 107 -1.35 7.38 -4.46
C TRP A 107 -0.71 8.28 -5.52
N ILE A 108 0.61 8.31 -5.55
CA ILE A 108 1.40 9.11 -6.49
C ILE A 108 2.12 8.17 -7.45
N SER A 109 1.92 8.38 -8.75
CA SER A 109 2.52 7.56 -9.80
C SER A 109 4.02 7.82 -9.94
N LEU A 110 4.78 6.72 -10.04
CA LEU A 110 6.19 6.72 -10.42
C LEU A 110 6.42 6.33 -11.89
N GLY A 111 5.32 6.20 -12.65
CA GLY A 111 5.38 5.83 -14.05
C GLY A 111 5.14 4.35 -14.31
N THR A 112 5.26 3.97 -15.57
CA THR A 112 4.98 2.64 -16.07
C THR A 112 6.22 1.96 -16.58
N GLN A 113 6.28 0.63 -16.40
CA GLN A 113 7.27 -0.25 -17.00
C GLN A 113 6.58 -1.40 -17.74
N VAL A 114 7.18 -1.84 -18.82
CA VAL A 114 6.68 -2.97 -19.61
C VAL A 114 7.44 -4.22 -19.22
N ALA A 115 6.71 -5.25 -18.86
CA ALA A 115 7.29 -6.56 -18.65
C ALA A 115 7.66 -7.20 -19.99
N THR A 116 8.89 -7.69 -20.11
CA THR A 116 9.38 -8.38 -21.31
C THR A 116 9.49 -9.86 -21.08
N MET A 117 9.45 -10.66 -22.15
CA MET A 117 9.61 -12.12 -22.04
C MET A 117 10.97 -12.54 -21.52
N ASP A 118 12.00 -11.74 -21.79
CA ASP A 118 13.39 -12.02 -21.41
C ASP A 118 13.78 -11.44 -20.05
N ALA A 119 12.98 -10.52 -19.52
CA ALA A 119 13.22 -9.89 -18.24
C ALA A 119 12.20 -10.37 -17.19
N ASP A 120 12.69 -11.08 -16.20
CA ASP A 120 11.89 -11.55 -15.07
C ASP A 120 11.67 -10.44 -14.01
N CYS A 121 11.91 -9.20 -14.37
CA CYS A 121 11.80 -8.08 -13.45
C CYS A 121 11.34 -6.78 -14.13
N LEU A 122 10.75 -5.95 -13.31
CA LEU A 122 10.42 -4.56 -13.63
C LEU A 122 11.38 -3.66 -12.85
N GLN A 123 11.95 -2.67 -13.49
CA GLN A 123 12.87 -1.74 -12.85
C GLN A 123 12.29 -0.33 -12.83
N PHE A 124 12.20 0.24 -11.64
CA PHE A 124 11.77 1.61 -11.43
C PHE A 124 12.91 2.43 -10.82
N ASN A 125 13.16 3.60 -11.37
CA ASN A 125 14.19 4.51 -10.91
C ASN A 125 13.58 5.60 -10.01
N GLN A 126 14.42 6.17 -9.13
CA GLN A 126 14.04 7.28 -8.25
C GLN A 126 12.81 6.99 -7.37
N VAL A 127 12.77 5.79 -6.83
CA VAL A 127 11.70 5.36 -5.92
C VAL A 127 12.02 5.83 -4.50
N PRO A 128 11.08 6.50 -3.80
CA PRO A 128 11.26 6.86 -2.41
C PRO A 128 11.44 5.63 -1.52
N GLN A 129 12.27 5.75 -0.51
CA GLN A 129 12.46 4.70 0.48
C GLN A 129 11.40 4.76 1.59
N ASN A 130 11.22 3.63 2.26
CA ASN A 130 10.37 3.48 3.44
C ASN A 130 8.90 3.86 3.23
N VAL A 131 8.38 3.72 2.03
CA VAL A 131 6.99 4.02 1.69
C VAL A 131 6.22 2.76 1.31
N LEU A 132 4.92 2.81 1.50
CA LEU A 132 4.01 1.81 0.95
C LEU A 132 3.88 2.01 -0.56
N MET A 133 4.02 0.95 -1.31
CA MET A 133 3.93 0.97 -2.78
C MET A 133 2.81 0.06 -3.26
N LEU A 134 2.25 0.42 -4.41
CA LEU A 134 1.21 -0.33 -5.10
C LEU A 134 1.60 -0.52 -6.56
N LEU A 135 1.65 -1.75 -7.02
CA LEU A 135 1.89 -2.08 -8.42
C LEU A 135 0.59 -2.47 -9.09
N VAL A 136 0.21 -1.76 -10.14
CA VAL A 136 -1.07 -1.92 -10.83
C VAL A 136 -0.83 -2.30 -12.29
N PRO A 137 -1.37 -3.44 -12.77
CA PRO A 137 -1.39 -3.77 -14.19
C PRO A 137 -2.26 -2.78 -14.99
N GLU A 138 -1.85 -2.40 -16.19
CA GLU A 138 -2.52 -1.39 -17.03
C GLU A 138 -3.98 -1.74 -17.37
N TYR A 139 -4.29 -3.01 -17.51
CA TYR A 139 -5.65 -3.49 -17.75
C TYR A 139 -6.00 -4.53 -16.71
N SER A 140 -6.52 -4.09 -15.59
CA SER A 140 -7.18 -5.00 -14.68
C SER A 140 -8.58 -5.31 -15.18
N GLU A 141 -8.72 -6.12 -16.23
CA GLU A 141 -9.93 -6.92 -16.30
C GLU A 141 -10.03 -7.62 -14.95
N ARG A 142 -11.18 -7.61 -14.32
CA ARG A 142 -11.53 -8.09 -12.95
C ARG A 142 -10.69 -9.22 -12.34
N LYS A 143 -9.70 -9.72 -13.04
CA LYS A 143 -8.89 -10.89 -12.72
C LYS A 143 -7.45 -10.55 -12.30
N GLU A 144 -6.95 -9.39 -12.64
CA GLU A 144 -5.60 -8.97 -12.28
C GLU A 144 -5.67 -8.05 -11.09
N ARG A 145 -5.16 -8.50 -9.99
CA ARG A 145 -5.20 -7.75 -8.74
C ARG A 145 -3.93 -6.93 -8.59
N PRO A 146 -4.05 -5.65 -8.24
CA PRO A 146 -2.89 -4.90 -7.81
C PRO A 146 -2.30 -5.57 -6.58
N PHE A 147 -1.01 -5.45 -6.38
CA PHE A 147 -0.38 -5.91 -5.16
C PHE A 147 0.41 -4.80 -4.47
N ILE A 148 0.42 -4.87 -3.15
CA ILE A 148 1.20 -3.98 -2.32
C ILE A 148 2.61 -4.50 -2.19
N ILE A 149 3.56 -3.59 -2.28
CA ILE A 149 4.98 -3.84 -2.04
C ILE A 149 5.40 -3.05 -0.81
N MET A 150 5.98 -3.75 0.15
CA MET A 150 6.58 -3.16 1.34
C MET A 150 8.02 -2.71 1.05
N PRO A 151 8.59 -1.82 1.87
CA PRO A 151 9.98 -1.38 1.70
C PRO A 151 11.02 -2.51 1.70
N ASP A 152 10.75 -3.60 2.38
CA ASP A 152 11.60 -4.80 2.42
C ASP A 152 11.40 -5.74 1.22
N GLY A 153 10.52 -5.39 0.28
CA GLY A 153 10.17 -6.20 -0.87
C GLY A 153 9.05 -7.22 -0.63
N THR A 154 8.55 -7.36 0.59
CA THR A 154 7.41 -8.25 0.88
C THR A 154 6.18 -7.77 0.12
N ARG A 155 5.45 -8.72 -0.49
CA ARG A 155 4.27 -8.45 -1.31
C ARG A 155 3.01 -9.00 -0.68
N TYR A 156 1.95 -8.23 -0.78
CA TYR A 156 0.61 -8.62 -0.35
C TYR A 156 -0.35 -8.53 -1.52
N TRP A 157 -1.11 -9.58 -1.73
CA TRP A 157 -2.15 -9.66 -2.74
C TRP A 157 -3.49 -9.17 -2.18
N TRP A 158 -4.30 -8.65 -3.06
CA TRP A 158 -5.67 -8.24 -2.76
C TRP A 158 -6.69 -9.22 -3.27
#